data_903e269926409668c5f0ac08cac33263
#
_entry.id   903e269926409668c5f0ac08cac33263
#
_cell.length_a   1.000
_cell.length_b   1.000
_cell.length_c   1.000
_cell.angle_alpha   90.00
_cell.angle_beta   90.00
_cell.angle_gamma   90.00
#
_symmetry.space_group_name_H-M   'P 1'
#
loop_
_entity.id
_entity.type
_entity.pdbx_description
1 polymer ?
#
loop_
_entity_poly.entity_id
_entity_poly.type
_entity_poly.pdbx_seq_one_letter_code
_entity_poly.pdbx_strand_id
1 'polypeptide(L)'
;DLAAGTELKTLDFFNHAPLGIIVTTPEPTAMQNAYSFIRNALLRKILVKSADDPVLKDLVDNYVEGSLEGVKSIKTFLDRVAEADSKYIEKINSVIETFCPKLILNQTERKTDADTAVKFAELIEKYLFVKLEILGWLPSDPRVRDSVRSGSVFMDKFRRSRTSVHLYSIANLILRMKSQ
;
A
#
# COMPACT_ATOMS: atom_id res chain seq x y z
N ASP A 1 -11.55 -6.15 -6.43
CA ASP A 1 -11.59 -4.78 -5.91
C ASP A 1 -11.99 -4.81 -4.43
N LEU A 2 -11.27 -4.07 -3.59
CA LEU A 2 -11.50 -3.99 -2.16
C LEU A 2 -12.04 -2.61 -1.80
N ALA A 3 -12.99 -2.57 -0.86
CA ALA A 3 -13.50 -1.31 -0.32
C ALA A 3 -12.38 -0.53 0.39
N ALA A 4 -12.51 0.80 0.41
CA ALA A 4 -11.65 1.65 1.23
C ALA A 4 -11.88 1.33 2.72
N GLY A 5 -10.81 1.26 3.48
CA GLY A 5 -10.86 1.02 4.92
C GLY A 5 -9.81 0.04 5.42
N THR A 6 -9.70 -0.07 6.74
CA THR A 6 -8.72 -0.92 7.43
C THR A 6 -9.39 -2.05 8.21
N GLU A 7 -10.57 -2.50 7.76
CA GLU A 7 -11.22 -3.67 8.32
C GLU A 7 -10.35 -4.92 8.13
N LEU A 8 -10.36 -5.83 9.11
CA LEU A 8 -9.52 -7.03 9.11
C LEU A 8 -9.67 -7.86 7.82
N LYS A 9 -10.89 -8.02 7.33
CA LYS A 9 -11.15 -8.74 6.08
C LYS A 9 -10.47 -8.09 4.88
N THR A 10 -10.53 -6.77 4.76
CA THR A 10 -9.88 -6.00 3.68
C THR A 10 -8.37 -6.17 3.74
N LEU A 11 -7.78 -6.07 4.93
CA LEU A 11 -6.35 -6.27 5.14
C LEU A 11 -5.91 -7.72 4.80
N ASP A 12 -6.71 -8.71 5.19
CA ASP A 12 -6.43 -10.12 4.90
C ASP A 12 -6.48 -10.39 3.39
N PHE A 13 -7.51 -9.92 2.69
CA PHE A 13 -7.58 -10.04 1.22
C PHE A 13 -6.41 -9.36 0.52
N PHE A 14 -6.04 -8.15 0.97
CA PHE A 14 -4.89 -7.43 0.43
C PHE A 14 -3.60 -8.21 0.62
N ASN A 15 -3.38 -8.76 1.81
CA ASN A 15 -2.18 -9.52 2.17
C ASN A 15 -2.06 -10.88 1.49
N HIS A 16 -3.18 -11.48 1.08
CA HIS A 16 -3.21 -12.76 0.32
C HIS A 16 -3.14 -12.55 -1.19
N ALA A 17 -3.36 -11.33 -1.68
CA ALA A 17 -3.27 -11.05 -3.10
C ALA A 17 -1.82 -11.20 -3.59
N PRO A 18 -1.58 -11.79 -4.78
CA PRO A 18 -0.24 -11.89 -5.36
C PRO A 18 0.40 -10.52 -5.60
N LEU A 19 -0.43 -9.53 -5.87
CA LEU A 19 -0.05 -8.12 -6.04
C LEU A 19 -1.02 -7.25 -5.24
N GLY A 20 -0.55 -6.72 -4.12
CA GLY A 20 -1.30 -5.72 -3.35
C GLY A 20 -1.14 -4.34 -4.00
N ILE A 21 -2.17 -3.86 -4.69
CA ILE A 21 -2.16 -2.55 -5.37
C ILE A 21 -3.00 -1.56 -4.57
N ILE A 22 -2.40 -0.42 -4.25
CA ILE A 22 -3.04 0.71 -3.59
C ILE A 22 -3.26 1.80 -4.62
N VAL A 23 -4.48 2.28 -4.73
CA VAL A 23 -4.84 3.42 -5.56
C VAL A 23 -5.21 4.58 -4.65
N THR A 24 -4.50 5.68 -4.76
CA THR A 24 -4.77 6.90 -3.98
C THR A 24 -4.65 8.13 -4.88
N THR A 25 -4.98 9.29 -4.34
CA THR A 25 -4.87 10.59 -5.02
C THR A 25 -3.77 11.43 -4.37
N PRO A 26 -3.26 12.51 -5.01
CA PRO A 26 -2.20 13.34 -4.44
C PRO A 26 -2.64 14.21 -3.26
N GLU A 27 -3.93 14.19 -2.87
CA GLU A 27 -4.42 14.95 -1.74
C GLU A 27 -3.83 14.44 -0.41
N PRO A 28 -3.47 15.37 0.50
CA PRO A 28 -2.83 15.01 1.77
C PRO A 28 -3.62 13.98 2.60
N THR A 29 -4.95 14.11 2.65
CA THR A 29 -5.83 13.19 3.39
C THR A 29 -5.83 11.78 2.79
N ALA A 30 -5.87 11.69 1.45
CA ALA A 30 -5.84 10.42 0.74
C ALA A 30 -4.48 9.72 0.93
N MET A 31 -3.38 10.48 0.89
CA MET A 31 -2.03 9.97 1.15
C MET A 31 -1.88 9.49 2.61
N GLN A 32 -2.45 10.21 3.57
CA GLN A 32 -2.48 9.80 4.98
C GLN A 32 -3.27 8.49 5.18
N ASN A 33 -4.40 8.35 4.50
CA ASN A 33 -5.19 7.13 4.52
C ASN A 33 -4.42 5.95 3.89
N ALA A 34 -3.72 6.18 2.79
CA ALA A 34 -2.87 5.17 2.16
C ALA A 34 -1.71 4.74 3.07
N TYR A 35 -1.06 5.69 3.78
CA TYR A 35 -0.05 5.38 4.79
C TYR A 35 -0.62 4.49 5.90
N SER A 36 -1.77 4.88 6.46
CA SER A 36 -2.43 4.13 7.54
C SER A 36 -2.81 2.72 7.07
N PHE A 37 -3.28 2.58 5.82
CA PHE A 37 -3.60 1.29 5.23
C PHE A 37 -2.35 0.40 5.12
N ILE A 38 -1.24 0.91 4.55
CA ILE A 38 0.01 0.16 4.40
C ILE A 38 0.53 -0.30 5.77
N ARG A 39 0.54 0.61 6.75
CA ARG A 39 0.96 0.30 8.11
C ARG A 39 0.11 -0.83 8.73
N ASN A 40 -1.21 -0.72 8.63
CA ASN A 40 -2.12 -1.72 9.21
C ASN A 40 -2.02 -3.07 8.47
N ALA A 41 -1.85 -3.06 7.14
CA ALA A 41 -1.63 -4.28 6.36
C ALA A 41 -0.33 -4.98 6.76
N LEU A 42 0.75 -4.22 6.95
CA LEU A 42 2.02 -4.75 7.44
C LEU A 42 1.86 -5.37 8.85
N LEU A 43 1.27 -4.64 9.80
CA LEU A 43 1.05 -5.12 11.17
C LEU A 43 0.18 -6.39 11.17
N ARG A 44 -0.88 -6.41 10.37
CA ARG A 44 -1.72 -7.61 10.21
C ARG A 44 -0.94 -8.80 9.67
N LYS A 45 -0.06 -8.58 8.69
CA LYS A 45 0.80 -9.63 8.13
C LYS A 45 1.79 -10.16 9.17
N ILE A 46 2.40 -9.29 9.97
CA ILE A 46 3.28 -9.66 11.08
C ILE A 46 2.49 -10.48 12.12
N LEU A 47 1.31 -10.01 12.53
CA LEU A 47 0.46 -10.70 13.50
C LEU A 47 0.11 -12.12 13.06
N VAL A 48 -0.32 -12.28 11.81
CA VAL A 48 -0.65 -13.62 11.26
C VAL A 48 0.57 -14.54 11.26
N LYS A 49 1.75 -14.02 10.92
CA LYS A 49 3.00 -14.78 10.93
C LYS A 49 3.54 -15.08 12.34
N SER A 50 3.05 -14.37 13.35
CA SER A 50 3.43 -14.55 14.76
C SER A 50 2.45 -15.43 15.53
N ALA A 51 1.37 -15.91 14.91
CA ALA A 51 0.28 -16.61 15.57
C ALA A 51 0.72 -17.90 16.30
N ASP A 52 1.75 -18.57 15.81
CA ASP A 52 2.28 -19.82 16.37
C ASP A 52 3.27 -19.58 17.54
N ASP A 53 3.62 -18.34 17.84
CA ASP A 53 4.57 -17.97 18.88
C ASP A 53 3.90 -17.01 19.89
N PRO A 54 3.50 -17.50 21.08
CA PRO A 54 2.76 -16.70 22.05
C PRO A 54 3.50 -15.43 22.48
N VAL A 55 4.81 -15.48 22.67
CA VAL A 55 5.64 -14.34 23.10
C VAL A 55 5.69 -13.27 22.03
N LEU A 56 5.97 -13.67 20.79
CA LEU A 56 6.00 -12.73 19.67
C LEU A 56 4.61 -12.15 19.40
N LYS A 57 3.57 -12.99 19.52
CA LYS A 57 2.18 -12.54 19.38
C LYS A 57 1.84 -11.46 20.41
N ASP A 58 2.15 -11.66 21.68
CA ASP A 58 1.91 -10.68 22.75
C ASP A 58 2.66 -9.37 22.51
N LEU A 59 3.90 -9.42 22.01
CA LEU A 59 4.67 -8.22 21.65
C LEU A 59 3.97 -7.43 20.53
N VAL A 60 3.44 -8.13 19.51
CA VAL A 60 2.73 -7.51 18.38
C VAL A 60 1.39 -6.95 18.84
N ASP A 61 0.59 -7.70 19.60
CA ASP A 61 -0.71 -7.27 20.11
C ASP A 61 -0.57 -6.02 20.99
N ASN A 62 0.36 -6.02 21.94
CA ASN A 62 0.67 -4.85 22.79
C ASN A 62 1.11 -3.63 21.96
N TYR A 63 1.84 -3.84 20.87
CA TYR A 63 2.21 -2.73 19.99
C TYR A 63 1.00 -2.20 19.22
N VAL A 64 0.15 -3.08 18.68
CA VAL A 64 -1.05 -2.70 17.93
C VAL A 64 -2.02 -1.93 18.85
N GLU A 65 -2.32 -2.44 20.04
CA GLU A 65 -3.18 -1.77 21.03
C GLU A 65 -2.62 -0.42 21.47
N GLY A 66 -1.36 -0.37 21.85
CA GLY A 66 -0.72 0.88 22.25
C GLY A 66 -0.49 1.88 21.11
N SER A 67 -0.65 1.47 19.84
CA SER A 67 -0.58 2.37 18.69
C SER A 67 -1.92 3.04 18.37
N LEU A 68 -3.02 2.55 18.96
CA LEU A 68 -4.32 3.22 18.91
C LEU A 68 -4.35 4.46 19.82
N GLU A 69 -3.53 4.47 20.88
CA GLU A 69 -3.43 5.58 21.85
C GLU A 69 -2.41 6.68 21.47
N GLY A 70 -1.59 6.45 20.44
CA GLY A 70 -0.59 7.42 19.99
C GLY A 70 0.36 6.86 18.93
N VAL A 71 1.04 7.74 18.20
CA VAL A 71 1.95 7.37 17.10
C VAL A 71 3.19 6.68 17.67
N LYS A 72 3.13 5.37 17.89
CA LYS A 72 4.34 4.59 18.14
C LYS A 72 5.00 4.26 16.80
N SER A 73 6.27 4.60 16.68
CA SER A 73 7.08 4.28 15.49
C SER A 73 7.26 2.76 15.37
N ILE A 74 7.19 2.22 14.15
CA ILE A 74 7.57 0.81 13.90
C ILE A 74 9.01 0.54 14.37
N LYS A 75 9.91 1.53 14.27
CA LYS A 75 11.26 1.42 14.82
C LYS A 75 11.24 1.05 16.30
N THR A 76 10.48 1.76 17.12
CA THR A 76 10.36 1.46 18.57
C THR A 76 9.83 0.04 18.83
N PHE A 77 8.95 -0.44 17.97
CA PHE A 77 8.49 -1.83 18.03
C PHE A 77 9.63 -2.82 17.71
N LEU A 78 10.36 -2.59 16.62
CA LEU A 78 11.49 -3.44 16.24
C LEU A 78 12.58 -3.45 17.32
N ASP A 79 12.88 -2.31 17.94
CA ASP A 79 13.85 -2.21 19.04
C ASP A 79 13.41 -3.11 20.22
N ARG A 80 12.14 -3.06 20.63
CA ARG A 80 11.60 -3.93 21.70
C ARG A 80 11.62 -5.41 21.36
N VAL A 81 11.32 -5.74 20.10
CA VAL A 81 11.37 -7.13 19.63
C VAL A 81 12.82 -7.65 19.67
N ALA A 82 13.78 -6.83 19.27
CA ALA A 82 15.20 -7.17 19.32
C ALA A 82 15.71 -7.39 20.75
N GLU A 83 15.24 -6.58 21.70
CA GLU A 83 15.55 -6.74 23.14
C GLU A 83 14.99 -8.06 23.73
N ALA A 84 13.85 -8.54 23.22
CA ALA A 84 13.24 -9.76 23.71
C ALA A 84 13.99 -11.03 23.21
N ASP A 85 14.24 -11.15 21.91
CA ASP A 85 15.03 -12.24 21.32
C ASP A 85 15.37 -11.89 19.85
N SER A 86 16.62 -12.05 19.46
CA SER A 86 17.08 -11.82 18.08
C SER A 86 16.35 -12.65 17.03
N LYS A 87 15.90 -13.86 17.36
CA LYS A 87 15.12 -14.70 16.42
C LYS A 87 13.81 -14.05 15.97
N TYR A 88 13.20 -13.23 16.82
CA TYR A 88 11.95 -12.54 16.50
C TYR A 88 12.17 -11.43 15.49
N ILE A 89 13.30 -10.70 15.60
CA ILE A 89 13.63 -9.66 14.63
C ILE A 89 13.89 -10.24 13.24
N GLU A 90 14.53 -11.38 13.14
CA GLU A 90 14.73 -12.08 11.85
C GLU A 90 13.39 -12.47 11.22
N LYS A 91 12.47 -13.01 12.01
CA LYS A 91 11.13 -13.38 11.55
C LYS A 91 10.33 -12.17 11.04
N ILE A 92 10.39 -11.04 11.76
CA ILE A 92 9.70 -9.80 11.37
C ILE A 92 10.36 -9.19 10.14
N ASN A 93 11.69 -9.12 10.08
CA ASN A 93 12.40 -8.61 8.92
C ASN A 93 12.06 -9.39 7.64
N SER A 94 11.95 -10.71 7.73
CA SER A 94 11.53 -11.52 6.58
C SER A 94 10.12 -11.17 6.08
N VAL A 95 9.21 -10.77 6.98
CA VAL A 95 7.88 -10.27 6.61
C VAL A 95 7.97 -8.91 5.93
N ILE A 96 8.77 -7.99 6.48
CA ILE A 96 8.96 -6.64 5.93
C ILE A 96 9.58 -6.71 4.54
N GLU A 97 10.62 -7.51 4.34
CA GLU A 97 11.32 -7.69 3.06
C GLU A 97 10.42 -8.26 1.97
N THR A 98 9.50 -9.14 2.34
CA THR A 98 8.55 -9.76 1.39
C THR A 98 7.28 -8.95 1.19
N PHE A 99 7.04 -7.93 2.01
CA PHE A 99 5.88 -7.04 1.90
C PHE A 99 6.22 -5.85 0.99
N CYS A 100 5.90 -5.97 -0.28
CA CYS A 100 6.17 -4.94 -1.29
C CYS A 100 4.87 -4.49 -1.98
N PRO A 101 4.06 -3.63 -1.32
CA PRO A 101 2.85 -3.08 -1.94
C PRO A 101 3.18 -2.21 -3.15
N LYS A 102 2.20 -2.09 -4.05
CA LYS A 102 2.30 -1.32 -5.28
C LYS A 102 1.43 -0.07 -5.17
N LEU A 103 1.86 1.02 -5.78
CA LEU A 103 1.13 2.30 -5.76
C LEU A 103 0.74 2.73 -7.17
N ILE A 104 -0.51 3.14 -7.33
CA ILE A 104 -1.00 3.91 -8.46
C ILE A 104 -1.51 5.25 -7.92
N LEU A 105 -0.96 6.36 -8.41
CA LEU A 105 -1.46 7.69 -8.07
C LEU A 105 -2.52 8.09 -9.09
N ASN A 106 -3.75 8.25 -8.65
CA ASN A 106 -4.89 8.59 -9.51
C ASN A 106 -5.22 10.08 -9.45
N GLN A 107 -5.91 10.59 -10.48
CA GLN A 107 -6.39 11.97 -10.56
C GLN A 107 -5.27 13.02 -10.40
N THR A 108 -4.11 12.76 -11.00
CA THR A 108 -3.02 13.73 -11.01
C THR A 108 -3.36 14.90 -11.93
N GLU A 109 -3.16 16.12 -11.45
CA GLU A 109 -3.43 17.34 -12.21
C GLU A 109 -2.15 18.06 -12.64
N ARG A 110 -1.13 18.00 -11.79
CA ARG A 110 0.14 18.71 -11.97
C ARG A 110 1.28 17.75 -12.30
N LYS A 111 2.28 18.25 -13.02
CA LYS A 111 3.51 17.46 -13.26
C LYS A 111 4.23 17.07 -11.95
N THR A 112 4.14 17.93 -10.94
CA THR A 112 4.70 17.72 -9.60
C THR A 112 4.00 16.62 -8.79
N ASP A 113 2.84 16.14 -9.22
CA ASP A 113 2.14 15.06 -8.51
C ASP A 113 2.90 13.72 -8.60
N ALA A 114 3.67 13.54 -9.68
CA ALA A 114 4.58 12.39 -9.78
C ALA A 114 5.66 12.40 -8.68
N ASP A 115 6.19 13.60 -8.35
CA ASP A 115 7.17 13.77 -7.26
C ASP A 115 6.53 13.45 -5.90
N THR A 116 5.23 13.67 -5.76
CA THR A 116 4.48 13.30 -4.54
C THR A 116 4.48 11.79 -4.33
N ALA A 117 4.33 10.98 -5.38
CA ALA A 117 4.42 9.53 -5.28
C ALA A 117 5.81 9.07 -4.83
N VAL A 118 6.87 9.68 -5.37
CA VAL A 118 8.26 9.37 -4.98
C VAL A 118 8.52 9.72 -3.52
N LYS A 119 8.16 10.93 -3.09
CA LYS A 119 8.28 11.36 -1.69
C LYS A 119 7.48 10.48 -0.74
N PHE A 120 6.32 10.00 -1.18
CA PHE A 120 5.51 9.09 -0.40
C PHE A 120 6.18 7.72 -0.27
N ALA A 121 6.76 7.18 -1.34
CA ALA A 121 7.52 5.93 -1.27
C ALA A 121 8.73 6.05 -0.32
N GLU A 122 9.47 7.15 -0.39
CA GLU A 122 10.57 7.45 0.55
C GLU A 122 10.09 7.54 2.01
N LEU A 123 8.92 8.13 2.24
CA LEU A 123 8.31 8.21 3.57
C LEU A 123 7.94 6.82 4.10
N ILE A 124 7.31 5.98 3.27
CA ILE A 124 6.97 4.60 3.61
C ILE A 124 8.24 3.80 3.96
N GLU A 125 9.26 3.89 3.14
CA GLU A 125 10.55 3.22 3.39
C GLU A 125 11.20 3.69 4.68
N LYS A 126 11.24 5.01 4.91
CA LYS A 126 11.83 5.62 6.10
C LYS A 126 11.12 5.23 7.40
N TYR A 127 9.79 5.19 7.41
CA TYR A 127 9.02 5.02 8.65
C TYR A 127 8.47 3.61 8.85
N LEU A 128 8.26 2.85 7.78
CA LEU A 128 7.73 1.48 7.84
C LEU A 128 8.75 0.43 7.42
N PHE A 129 9.92 0.84 6.92
CA PHE A 129 10.96 -0.06 6.35
C PHE A 129 10.46 -0.92 5.19
N VAL A 130 9.39 -0.49 4.54
CA VAL A 130 8.70 -1.19 3.46
C VAL A 130 9.03 -0.54 2.13
N LYS A 131 9.41 -1.33 1.14
CA LYS A 131 9.57 -0.87 -0.24
C LYS A 131 8.19 -0.71 -0.88
N LEU A 132 7.84 0.53 -1.25
CA LEU A 132 6.63 0.84 -2.00
C LEU A 132 6.99 1.03 -3.48
N GLU A 133 6.49 0.16 -4.35
CA GLU A 133 6.77 0.23 -5.77
C GLU A 133 5.70 1.04 -6.52
N ILE A 134 6.13 2.07 -7.24
CA ILE A 134 5.24 2.95 -8.00
C ILE A 134 4.98 2.34 -9.38
N LEU A 135 3.76 1.91 -9.66
CA LEU A 135 3.35 1.39 -10.96
C LEU A 135 3.11 2.50 -11.98
N GLY A 136 2.73 3.68 -11.51
CA GLY A 136 2.49 4.83 -12.35
C GLY A 136 1.44 5.78 -11.78
N TRP A 137 1.02 6.71 -12.62
CA TRP A 137 -0.01 7.69 -12.29
C TRP A 137 -1.01 7.85 -13.42
N LEU A 138 -2.24 8.23 -13.06
CA LEU A 138 -3.36 8.45 -13.97
C LEU A 138 -3.75 9.92 -13.92
N PRO A 139 -3.58 10.66 -15.01
CA PRO A 139 -4.04 12.05 -15.09
C PRO A 139 -5.54 12.16 -14.90
N SER A 140 -5.99 13.23 -14.23
CA SER A 140 -7.40 13.59 -14.17
C SER A 140 -7.94 13.86 -15.58
N ASP A 141 -9.05 13.21 -15.92
CA ASP A 141 -9.69 13.33 -17.24
C ASP A 141 -11.21 13.41 -17.06
N PRO A 142 -11.83 14.58 -17.35
CA PRO A 142 -13.28 14.76 -17.23
C PRO A 142 -14.09 13.72 -18.01
N ARG A 143 -13.57 13.22 -19.12
CA ARG A 143 -14.23 12.21 -19.97
C ARG A 143 -14.42 10.87 -19.27
N VAL A 144 -13.63 10.56 -18.23
CA VAL A 144 -13.85 9.38 -17.38
C VAL A 144 -15.21 9.50 -16.70
N ARG A 145 -15.51 10.66 -16.10
CA ARG A 145 -16.82 10.91 -15.45
C ARG A 145 -17.97 10.83 -16.45
N ASP A 146 -17.79 11.37 -17.66
CA ASP A 146 -18.80 11.33 -18.70
C ASP A 146 -19.06 9.90 -19.20
N SER A 147 -18.01 9.09 -19.30
CA SER A 147 -18.11 7.67 -19.65
C SER A 147 -18.90 6.89 -18.60
N VAL A 148 -18.62 7.11 -17.32
CA VAL A 148 -19.37 6.49 -16.20
C VAL A 148 -20.86 6.89 -16.26
N ARG A 149 -21.15 8.19 -16.44
CA ARG A 149 -22.54 8.69 -16.54
C ARG A 149 -23.31 8.11 -17.72
N SER A 150 -22.63 7.88 -18.83
CA SER A 150 -23.25 7.31 -20.06
C SER A 150 -23.22 5.78 -20.10
N GLY A 151 -22.73 5.11 -19.04
CA GLY A 151 -22.59 3.65 -19.00
C GLY A 151 -21.66 3.09 -20.08
N SER A 152 -20.69 3.88 -20.54
CA SER A 152 -19.77 3.49 -21.61
C SER A 152 -18.37 3.21 -21.09
N VAL A 153 -17.65 2.29 -21.74
CA VAL A 153 -16.27 1.98 -21.39
C VAL A 153 -15.34 3.11 -21.89
N PHE A 154 -14.68 3.79 -20.95
CA PHE A 154 -13.78 4.91 -21.26
C PHE A 154 -12.69 4.54 -22.26
N MET A 155 -12.05 3.37 -22.08
CA MET A 155 -10.96 2.90 -22.91
C MET A 155 -11.39 2.63 -24.36
N ASP A 156 -12.65 2.28 -24.61
CA ASP A 156 -13.17 2.06 -25.96
C ASP A 156 -13.38 3.37 -26.72
N LYS A 157 -13.94 4.37 -26.02
CA LYS A 157 -14.23 5.68 -26.61
C LYS A 157 -12.97 6.56 -26.77
N PHE A 158 -12.06 6.51 -25.80
CA PHE A 158 -10.95 7.46 -25.70
C PHE A 158 -9.57 6.76 -25.66
N ARG A 159 -9.38 5.77 -26.52
CA ARG A 159 -8.16 4.94 -26.61
C ARG A 159 -6.84 5.72 -26.67
N ARG A 160 -6.85 6.90 -27.30
CA ARG A 160 -5.67 7.76 -27.48
C ARG A 160 -5.58 8.87 -26.45
N SER A 161 -6.43 8.88 -25.44
CA SER A 161 -6.31 9.85 -24.36
C SER A 161 -5.04 9.59 -23.54
N ARG A 162 -4.53 10.64 -22.91
CA ARG A 162 -3.37 10.52 -22.02
C ARG A 162 -3.61 9.52 -20.92
N THR A 163 -4.80 9.53 -20.31
CA THR A 163 -5.19 8.59 -19.24
C THR A 163 -5.23 7.15 -19.74
N SER A 164 -5.75 6.90 -20.96
CA SER A 164 -5.75 5.57 -21.57
C SER A 164 -4.33 5.04 -21.82
N VAL A 165 -3.42 5.89 -22.29
CA VAL A 165 -2.02 5.51 -22.50
C VAL A 165 -1.35 5.11 -21.19
N HIS A 166 -1.57 5.88 -20.11
CA HIS A 166 -1.05 5.53 -18.79
C HIS A 166 -1.66 4.24 -18.23
N LEU A 167 -2.98 4.02 -18.41
CA LEU A 167 -3.64 2.76 -18.03
C LEU A 167 -3.04 1.56 -18.75
N TYR A 168 -2.80 1.65 -20.06
CA TYR A 168 -2.14 0.57 -20.82
C TYR A 168 -0.71 0.31 -20.31
N SER A 169 0.04 1.35 -20.00
CA SER A 169 1.39 1.21 -19.47
C SER A 169 1.40 0.49 -18.12
N ILE A 170 0.51 0.86 -17.22
CA ILE A 170 0.35 0.22 -15.89
C ILE A 170 -0.10 -1.24 -16.07
N ALA A 171 -1.08 -1.50 -16.93
CA ALA A 171 -1.57 -2.86 -17.18
C ALA A 171 -0.45 -3.78 -17.72
N ASN A 172 0.34 -3.29 -18.68
CA ASN A 172 1.48 -4.03 -19.21
C ASN A 172 2.54 -4.31 -18.14
N LEU A 173 2.80 -3.36 -17.23
CA LEU A 173 3.74 -3.57 -16.13
C LEU A 173 3.24 -4.67 -15.19
N ILE A 174 1.96 -4.64 -14.82
CA ILE A 174 1.32 -5.66 -13.96
C ILE A 174 1.39 -7.05 -14.63
N LEU A 175 1.14 -7.14 -15.93
CA LEU A 175 1.20 -8.42 -16.65
C LEU A 175 2.62 -9.01 -16.64
N ARG A 176 3.65 -8.18 -16.79
CA ARG A 176 5.05 -8.63 -16.72
C ARG A 176 5.44 -9.14 -15.32
N MET A 177 4.93 -8.52 -14.26
CA MET A 177 5.16 -8.96 -12.88
C MET A 177 4.55 -10.32 -12.56
N LYS A 178 3.45 -10.70 -13.23
CA LYS A 178 2.82 -12.02 -13.06
C LYS A 178 3.54 -13.15 -13.82
N SER A 179 4.41 -12.80 -14.74
CA SER A 179 5.12 -13.77 -15.60
C SER A 179 6.49 -14.16 -15.06
N GLN A 180 6.89 -13.55 -13.93
CA GLN A 180 8.10 -13.88 -13.16
C GLN A 180 7.73 -14.69 -11.92
#